data_ef37cc251480db55a7a1e2524f8dbc9e
#
_entry.id   ef37cc251480db55a7a1e2524f8dbc9e
#
_cell.length_a   1.000
_cell.length_b   1.000
_cell.length_c   1.000
_cell.angle_alpha   90.00
_cell.angle_beta   90.00
_cell.angle_gamma   90.00
#
_symmetry.space_group_name_H-M   'P 1'
#
loop_
_entity.id
_entity.type
_entity.pdbx_description
1 polymer ?
#
loop_
_entity_poly.entity_id
_entity_poly.type
_entity_poly.pdbx_seq_one_letter_code
_entity_poly.pdbx_strand_id
1 'polypeptide(L)'
;MPAIFINPNTEEHINLLNRLKEQNQDLRVFISDKIEKEFIEKLPGKKAIGDIYDDSHIYTASEGAFCGIFYEGSENSLREVFIKSIKQSSLKRILWISNQKESDEITELDNLTYI
;
A
#
# COMPACT_ATOMS: atom_id res chain seq x y z
N MET A 1 -0.93 -15.92 -3.85
CA MET A 1 -1.69 -15.16 -2.87
C MET A 1 -1.80 -13.70 -3.28
N PRO A 2 -2.98 -13.09 -3.14
CA PRO A 2 -3.14 -11.70 -3.59
C PRO A 2 -2.33 -10.73 -2.73
N ALA A 3 -1.69 -9.78 -3.38
CA ALA A 3 -0.95 -8.72 -2.71
C ALA A 3 -1.41 -7.37 -3.23
N ILE A 4 -1.41 -6.36 -2.35
CA ILE A 4 -1.75 -5.00 -2.73
C ILE A 4 -0.65 -4.04 -2.27
N PHE A 5 -0.24 -3.15 -3.16
CA PHE A 5 0.71 -2.09 -2.85
C PHE A 5 -0.06 -0.78 -2.75
N ILE A 6 0.03 -0.14 -1.59
CA ILE A 6 -0.67 1.11 -1.30
C ILE A 6 0.28 2.28 -1.50
N ASN A 7 -0.07 3.18 -2.39
CA ASN A 7 0.62 4.46 -2.63
C ASN A 7 1.97 4.35 -3.37
N PRO A 8 2.05 3.60 -4.48
CA PRO A 8 3.28 3.65 -5.29
C PRO A 8 3.38 5.02 -5.98
N ASN A 9 4.55 5.66 -5.89
CA ASN A 9 4.74 6.99 -6.46
C ASN A 9 6.16 7.32 -6.90
N THR A 10 7.04 6.31 -6.99
CA THR A 10 8.41 6.50 -7.47
C THR A 10 8.74 5.48 -8.56
N GLU A 11 9.79 5.77 -9.35
CA GLU A 11 10.26 4.82 -10.36
C GLU A 11 10.73 3.51 -9.74
N GLU A 12 11.31 3.57 -8.53
CA GLU A 12 11.72 2.38 -7.81
C GLU A 12 10.53 1.48 -7.50
N HIS A 13 9.38 2.08 -7.19
CA HIS A 13 8.15 1.33 -6.95
C HIS A 13 7.69 0.61 -8.21
N ILE A 14 7.81 1.23 -9.37
CA ILE A 14 7.46 0.59 -10.63
C ILE A 14 8.32 -0.66 -10.83
N ASN A 15 9.62 -0.55 -10.61
CA ASN A 15 10.54 -1.66 -10.76
C ASN A 15 10.24 -2.80 -9.78
N LEU A 16 9.97 -2.44 -8.51
CA LEU A 16 9.61 -3.41 -7.49
C LEU A 16 8.31 -4.14 -7.85
N LEU A 17 7.31 -3.38 -8.30
CA LEU A 17 6.01 -3.95 -8.65
C LEU A 17 6.11 -4.88 -9.86
N ASN A 18 6.95 -4.56 -10.83
CA ASN A 18 7.15 -5.45 -11.97
C ASN A 18 7.76 -6.79 -11.53
N ARG A 19 8.69 -6.76 -10.57
CA ARG A 19 9.26 -7.99 -10.02
C ARG A 19 8.22 -8.80 -9.25
N LEU A 20 7.39 -8.13 -8.47
CA LEU A 20 6.32 -8.79 -7.73
C LEU A 20 5.29 -9.39 -8.68
N LYS A 21 5.00 -8.71 -9.78
CA LYS A 21 4.04 -9.19 -10.77
C LYS A 21 4.53 -10.50 -11.43
N GLU A 22 5.82 -10.62 -11.65
CA GLU A 22 6.41 -11.84 -12.20
C GLU A 22 6.24 -13.04 -11.26
N GLN A 23 6.30 -12.79 -9.95
CA GLN A 23 6.22 -13.84 -8.92
C GLN A 23 4.79 -14.08 -8.44
N ASN A 24 3.96 -13.06 -8.47
CA ASN A 24 2.60 -13.11 -7.98
C ASN A 24 1.66 -12.49 -9.01
N GLN A 25 0.90 -13.34 -9.69
CA GLN A 25 0.02 -12.89 -10.76
C GLN A 25 -1.18 -12.08 -10.26
N ASP A 26 -1.54 -12.22 -8.99
CA ASP A 26 -2.65 -11.46 -8.40
C ASP A 26 -2.11 -10.27 -7.61
N LEU A 27 -1.57 -9.31 -8.34
CA LEU A 27 -1.05 -8.07 -7.79
C LEU A 27 -2.05 -6.94 -8.01
N ARG A 28 -2.30 -6.17 -6.95
CA ARG A 28 -3.14 -4.98 -6.99
C ARG A 28 -2.32 -3.78 -6.56
N VAL A 29 -2.70 -2.59 -7.04
CA VAL A 29 -2.12 -1.33 -6.59
C VAL A 29 -3.24 -0.35 -6.28
N PHE A 30 -3.08 0.40 -5.18
CA PHE A 30 -3.98 1.51 -4.85
C PHE A 30 -3.21 2.82 -5.02
N ILE A 31 -3.72 3.69 -5.87
CA ILE A 31 -3.03 4.89 -6.31
C ILE A 31 -3.86 6.11 -5.96
N SER A 32 -3.19 7.15 -5.42
CA SER A 32 -3.85 8.43 -5.18
C SER A 32 -4.40 9.01 -6.48
N ASP A 33 -5.59 9.59 -6.41
CA ASP A 33 -6.21 10.29 -7.53
C ASP A 33 -5.46 11.57 -7.93
N LYS A 34 -4.44 11.95 -7.16
CA LYS A 34 -3.57 13.09 -7.44
C LYS A 34 -2.33 12.73 -8.26
N ILE A 35 -2.10 11.45 -8.50
CA ILE A 35 -0.95 10.97 -9.27
C ILE A 35 -1.21 11.16 -10.76
N GLU A 36 -0.18 11.54 -11.51
CA GLU A 36 -0.29 11.77 -12.94
C GLU A 36 -0.63 10.47 -13.69
N LYS A 37 -1.49 10.62 -14.69
CA LYS A 37 -1.96 9.50 -15.51
C LYS A 37 -0.81 8.71 -16.14
N GLU A 38 0.23 9.40 -16.62
CA GLU A 38 1.37 8.76 -17.24
C GLU A 38 2.08 7.80 -16.29
N PHE A 39 2.21 8.19 -15.03
CA PHE A 39 2.79 7.32 -14.02
C PHE A 39 1.91 6.10 -13.76
N ILE A 40 0.61 6.32 -13.64
CA ILE A 40 -0.36 5.25 -13.39
C ILE A 40 -0.30 4.20 -14.49
N GLU A 41 -0.16 4.63 -15.75
CA GLU A 41 -0.11 3.72 -16.88
C GLU A 41 1.10 2.79 -16.85
N LYS A 42 2.18 3.19 -16.18
CA LYS A 42 3.39 2.38 -16.07
C LYS A 42 3.30 1.28 -15.01
N LEU A 43 2.32 1.37 -14.12
CA LEU A 43 2.19 0.42 -13.02
C LEU A 43 1.56 -0.90 -13.49
N PRO A 44 2.09 -2.04 -13.06
CA PRO A 44 1.50 -3.34 -13.40
C PRO A 44 0.36 -3.70 -12.44
N GLY A 45 -0.39 -4.73 -12.76
CA GLY A 45 -1.42 -5.28 -11.91
C GLY A 45 -2.76 -4.59 -12.05
N LYS A 46 -3.67 -4.95 -11.15
CA LYS A 46 -5.00 -4.33 -11.11
C LYS A 46 -4.91 -3.01 -10.35
N LYS A 47 -5.44 -1.97 -10.94
CA LYS A 47 -5.32 -0.61 -10.41
C LYS A 47 -6.63 -0.14 -9.80
N ALA A 48 -6.56 0.36 -8.57
CA ALA A 48 -7.65 1.08 -7.92
C ALA A 48 -7.16 2.51 -7.68
N ILE A 49 -7.95 3.48 -8.07
CA ILE A 49 -7.62 4.90 -7.92
C ILE A 49 -8.62 5.53 -6.97
N GLY A 50 -8.13 6.25 -5.98
CA GLY A 50 -9.00 6.88 -5.00
C GLY A 50 -8.26 7.89 -4.13
N ASP A 51 -8.95 8.32 -3.07
CA ASP A 51 -8.38 9.28 -2.12
C ASP A 51 -7.48 8.54 -1.13
N ILE A 52 -6.17 8.83 -1.21
CA ILE A 52 -5.19 8.19 -0.33
C ILE A 52 -5.39 8.56 1.15
N TYR A 53 -6.12 9.63 1.42
CA TYR A 53 -6.42 10.07 2.78
C TYR A 53 -7.74 9.52 3.31
N ASP A 54 -8.42 8.68 2.54
CA ASP A 54 -9.66 8.04 2.96
C ASP A 54 -9.42 6.57 3.27
N ASP A 55 -9.41 6.21 4.54
CA ASP A 55 -9.14 4.85 4.97
C ASP A 55 -10.13 3.84 4.42
N SER A 56 -11.37 4.25 4.17
CA SER A 56 -12.37 3.34 3.60
C SER A 56 -12.06 2.97 2.15
N HIS A 57 -11.48 3.89 1.37
CA HIS A 57 -11.06 3.59 0.00
C HIS A 57 -9.95 2.54 0.00
N ILE A 58 -8.98 2.69 0.89
CA ILE A 58 -7.87 1.74 1.01
C ILE A 58 -8.39 0.38 1.49
N TYR A 59 -9.24 0.37 2.49
CA TYR A 59 -9.82 -0.84 3.01
C TYR A 59 -10.58 -1.61 1.91
N THR A 60 -11.42 -0.90 1.16
CA THR A 60 -12.19 -1.53 0.08
C THR A 60 -11.29 -2.13 -0.99
N ALA A 61 -10.23 -1.41 -1.38
CA ALA A 61 -9.28 -1.89 -2.38
C ALA A 61 -8.52 -3.13 -1.89
N SER A 62 -8.29 -3.24 -0.58
CA SER A 62 -7.52 -4.34 0.00
C SER A 62 -8.35 -5.58 0.30
N GLU A 63 -9.67 -5.54 0.11
CA GLU A 63 -10.50 -6.70 0.39
C GLU A 63 -10.05 -7.94 -0.37
N GLY A 64 -9.88 -9.04 0.35
CA GLY A 64 -9.44 -10.30 -0.24
C GLY A 64 -7.94 -10.40 -0.47
N ALA A 65 -7.17 -9.35 -0.21
CA ALA A 65 -5.72 -9.41 -0.30
C ALA A 65 -5.15 -10.12 0.94
N PHE A 66 -4.05 -10.86 0.73
CA PHE A 66 -3.35 -11.51 1.82
C PHE A 66 -2.26 -10.61 2.40
N CYS A 67 -1.50 -9.94 1.53
CA CYS A 67 -0.37 -9.12 1.90
C CYS A 67 -0.61 -7.67 1.48
N GLY A 68 -0.31 -6.73 2.37
CA GLY A 68 -0.37 -5.31 2.06
C GLY A 68 0.98 -4.65 2.24
N ILE A 69 1.41 -3.89 1.24
CA ILE A 69 2.63 -3.09 1.31
C ILE A 69 2.19 -1.63 1.34
N PHE A 70 2.49 -0.95 2.44
CA PHE A 70 2.06 0.43 2.68
C PHE A 70 3.27 1.35 2.60
N TYR A 71 3.29 2.24 1.63
CA TYR A 71 4.37 3.20 1.48
C TYR A 71 3.97 4.54 2.08
N GLU A 72 4.52 4.85 3.25
CA GLU A 72 4.33 6.13 3.91
C GLU A 72 5.35 7.16 3.46
N GLY A 73 6.59 6.73 3.26
CA GLY A 73 7.67 7.64 2.90
C GLY A 73 7.87 8.71 3.97
N SER A 74 7.86 9.97 3.57
CA SER A 74 8.03 11.12 4.46
C SER A 74 6.71 11.85 4.73
N GLU A 75 5.58 11.31 4.32
CA GLU A 75 4.28 11.95 4.42
C GLU A 75 3.59 11.62 5.76
N ASN A 76 3.70 12.51 6.74
CA ASN A 76 3.17 12.30 8.09
C ASN A 76 1.66 12.05 8.12
N SER A 77 0.92 12.70 7.24
CA SER A 77 -0.54 12.64 7.27
C SER A 77 -1.10 11.28 6.87
N LEU A 78 -0.28 10.40 6.29
CA LEU A 78 -0.73 9.07 5.89
C LEU A 78 -0.72 8.05 7.03
N ARG A 79 0.04 8.30 8.09
CA ARG A 79 0.24 7.31 9.16
C ARG A 79 -1.07 6.88 9.79
N GLU A 80 -1.87 7.84 10.20
CA GLU A 80 -3.14 7.56 10.86
C GLU A 80 -4.14 6.87 9.92
N VAL A 81 -4.17 7.32 8.68
CA VAL A 81 -5.04 6.73 7.65
C VAL A 81 -4.68 5.27 7.41
N PHE A 82 -3.39 4.97 7.27
CA PHE A 82 -2.92 3.61 7.04
C PHE A 82 -3.22 2.71 8.24
N ILE A 83 -2.99 3.20 9.46
CA ILE A 83 -3.29 2.43 10.68
C ILE A 83 -4.76 2.07 10.72
N LYS A 84 -5.64 3.03 10.44
CA LYS A 84 -7.09 2.78 10.42
C LYS A 84 -7.46 1.74 9.36
N SER A 85 -6.88 1.85 8.18
CA SER A 85 -7.14 0.89 7.10
C SER A 85 -6.72 -0.52 7.49
N ILE A 86 -5.55 -0.66 8.10
CA ILE A 86 -5.01 -1.94 8.53
C ILE A 86 -5.90 -2.58 9.58
N LYS A 87 -6.35 -1.80 10.55
CA LYS A 87 -7.21 -2.32 11.64
C LYS A 87 -8.55 -2.84 11.13
N GLN A 88 -9.05 -2.27 10.04
CA GLN A 88 -10.30 -2.71 9.43
C GLN A 88 -10.12 -3.89 8.46
N SER A 89 -8.91 -4.10 7.99
CA SER A 89 -8.62 -5.05 6.92
C SER A 89 -8.48 -6.48 7.44
N SER A 90 -8.53 -7.43 6.51
CA SER A 90 -8.25 -8.83 6.78
C SER A 90 -6.85 -9.24 6.31
N LEU A 91 -5.97 -8.27 6.10
CA LEU A 91 -4.60 -8.53 5.70
C LEU A 91 -3.87 -9.39 6.73
N LYS A 92 -3.15 -10.41 6.26
CA LYS A 92 -2.42 -11.35 7.11
C LYS A 92 -0.96 -10.99 7.25
N ARG A 93 -0.42 -10.24 6.30
CA ARG A 93 0.95 -9.76 6.32
C ARG A 93 1.00 -8.32 5.87
N ILE A 94 1.78 -7.50 6.57
CA ILE A 94 1.88 -6.08 6.28
C ILE A 94 3.34 -5.68 6.27
N LEU A 95 3.73 -4.97 5.20
CA LEU A 95 5.03 -4.37 5.09
C LEU A 95 4.85 -2.86 5.08
N TRP A 96 5.43 -2.16 6.04
CA TRP A 96 5.31 -0.72 6.16
C TRP A 96 6.65 -0.08 5.81
N ILE A 97 6.67 0.71 4.75
CA ILE A 97 7.89 1.37 4.25
C ILE A 97 7.82 2.85 4.58
N SER A 98 8.79 3.36 5.34
CA SER A 98 8.76 4.74 5.79
C SER A 98 10.16 5.31 5.98
N ASN A 99 10.27 6.64 5.86
CA ASN A 99 11.47 7.39 6.22
C ASN A 99 11.35 7.98 7.63
N GLN A 100 10.27 7.65 8.34
CA GLN A 100 9.98 8.18 9.68
C GLN A 100 10.18 7.10 10.72
N LYS A 101 10.26 7.50 11.99
CA LYS A 101 10.37 6.54 13.09
C LYS A 101 9.07 5.75 13.28
N GLU A 102 9.21 4.49 13.61
CA GLU A 102 8.11 3.64 14.01
C GLU A 102 7.46 4.20 15.29
N SER A 103 6.13 4.21 15.33
CA SER A 103 5.38 4.65 16.50
C SER A 103 4.87 3.46 17.30
N ASP A 104 4.45 3.71 18.55
CA ASP A 104 3.90 2.67 19.41
C ASP A 104 2.66 2.03 18.79
N GLU A 105 1.82 2.81 18.13
CA GLU A 105 0.64 2.28 17.47
C GLU A 105 0.99 1.28 16.38
N ILE A 106 2.07 1.51 15.66
CA ILE A 106 2.53 0.61 14.61
C ILE A 106 3.11 -0.67 15.21
N THR A 107 3.90 -0.54 16.29
CA THR A 107 4.49 -1.73 16.94
C THR A 107 3.43 -2.65 17.54
N GLU A 108 2.27 -2.13 17.86
CA GLU A 108 1.16 -2.92 18.39
C GLU A 108 0.39 -3.69 17.32
N LEU A 109 0.60 -3.37 16.03
CA LEU A 109 -0.08 -4.07 14.95
C LEU A 109 0.54 -5.43 14.71
N ASP A 110 -0.32 -6.44 14.56
CA ASP A 110 0.11 -7.82 14.33
C ASP A 110 0.62 -8.02 12.90
N ASN A 111 1.61 -8.89 12.76
CA ASN A 111 2.10 -9.34 11.45
C ASN A 111 2.62 -8.20 10.56
N LEU A 112 3.18 -7.17 11.19
CA LEU A 112 3.70 -6.01 10.47
C LEU A 112 5.22 -5.96 10.57
N THR A 113 5.86 -5.72 9.43
CA THR A 113 7.29 -5.47 9.35
C THR A 113 7.51 -4.02 8.94
N TYR A 114 8.26 -3.29 9.73
CA TYR A 114 8.57 -1.87 9.49
C TYR A 114 9.97 -1.75 8.87
N ILE A 115 10.05 -1.01 7.78
CA ILE A 115 11.33 -0.82 7.08
C ILE A 115 11.72 0.65 7.00
#